data_b47eb31cc0a22def9b1d32a718679aa0
#
_entry.id   b47eb31cc0a22def9b1d32a718679aa0
#
_cell.length_a   1.000
_cell.length_b   1.000
_cell.length_c   1.000
_cell.angle_alpha   90.00
_cell.angle_beta   90.00
_cell.angle_gamma   90.00
#
_symmetry.space_group_name_H-M   'P 1'
#
loop_
_entity.id
_entity.type
_entity.pdbx_description
1 polymer ?
#
loop_
_entity_poly.entity_id
_entity_poly.type
_entity_poly.pdbx_seq_one_letter_code
_entity_poly.pdbx_strand_id
1 'polypeptide(L)'
;MKTRVLLTVVAGILLASPAFAQSDACDRACLESTVDRFLDAFVKHDPSMAPLTRTVRFTENGQRLTVGDGSWRSMIAKGTYRLFVTDPRAGQVAFIGTLREENQQNKDGAPVLIALRLRVERRQISEIELFVVRNENAAKNCEKLGTPHPLFLEAVPPAERMSRADLVKTANMYFTGMQQNDGKGVYPFTDDCNRFENGGQSTNVPPKPGETRADPKTATMYSSQWGCTEQFASGLLHFVSRIRDRRYVAVDE
;
A
#
# COMPACT_ATOMS: atom_id res chain seq x y z
N MET A 1 -17.70 75.78 -43.73
CA MET A 1 -17.87 74.95 -42.55
C MET A 1 -17.29 73.58 -42.84
N LYS A 2 -16.15 73.22 -42.27
CA LYS A 2 -15.51 71.90 -42.46
C LYS A 2 -15.72 71.09 -41.16
N THR A 3 -16.58 70.10 -41.21
CA THR A 3 -16.88 69.18 -40.09
C THR A 3 -15.77 68.11 -40.01
N ARG A 4 -15.02 68.04 -38.89
CA ARG A 4 -14.04 67.05 -38.63
C ARG A 4 -14.75 65.90 -37.84
N VAL A 5 -14.75 64.73 -38.43
CA VAL A 5 -15.19 63.48 -37.74
C VAL A 5 -14.01 62.87 -36.95
N LEU A 6 -14.14 62.78 -35.66
CA LEU A 6 -13.15 62.16 -34.80
C LEU A 6 -13.47 60.61 -34.70
N LEU A 7 -12.58 59.80 -35.25
CA LEU A 7 -12.68 58.30 -35.05
C LEU A 7 -11.99 57.95 -33.78
N THR A 8 -12.74 57.43 -32.80
CA THR A 8 -12.21 56.88 -31.55
C THR A 8 -11.96 55.39 -31.76
N VAL A 9 -10.68 54.96 -31.77
CA VAL A 9 -10.29 53.56 -31.80
C VAL A 9 -10.27 53.04 -30.35
N VAL A 10 -11.20 52.15 -30.02
CA VAL A 10 -11.19 51.41 -28.73
C VAL A 10 -10.31 50.18 -28.89
N ALA A 11 -9.12 50.22 -28.31
CA ALA A 11 -8.23 49.05 -28.22
C ALA A 11 -8.72 48.12 -27.12
N GLY A 12 -9.32 46.97 -27.50
CA GLY A 12 -9.69 45.90 -26.58
C GLY A 12 -8.44 45.17 -26.11
N ILE A 13 -8.11 45.27 -24.81
CA ILE A 13 -7.07 44.48 -24.17
C ILE A 13 -7.66 43.10 -23.88
N LEU A 14 -7.29 42.07 -24.66
CA LEU A 14 -7.55 40.68 -24.39
C LEU A 14 -6.66 40.24 -23.22
N LEU A 15 -7.22 40.15 -22.01
CA LEU A 15 -6.60 39.48 -20.85
C LEU A 15 -6.53 37.98 -21.10
N ALA A 16 -5.40 37.49 -21.60
CA ALA A 16 -5.11 36.08 -21.66
C ALA A 16 -4.90 35.58 -20.23
N SER A 17 -5.87 34.83 -19.67
CA SER A 17 -5.69 34.09 -18.41
C SER A 17 -4.56 33.10 -18.59
N PRO A 18 -3.58 33.03 -17.65
CA PRO A 18 -2.56 32.00 -17.73
C PRO A 18 -3.24 30.64 -17.57
N ALA A 19 -3.20 29.83 -18.62
CA ALA A 19 -3.52 28.41 -18.50
C ALA A 19 -2.46 27.78 -17.60
N PHE A 20 -2.80 27.48 -16.35
CA PHE A 20 -1.95 26.67 -15.50
C PHE A 20 -1.78 25.31 -16.19
N ALA A 21 -0.62 25.07 -16.78
CA ALA A 21 -0.23 23.76 -17.25
C ALA A 21 -0.28 22.83 -16.03
N GLN A 22 -1.25 21.92 -16.01
CA GLN A 22 -1.36 20.91 -14.95
C GLN A 22 -0.09 20.07 -15.02
N SER A 23 0.69 20.05 -13.93
CA SER A 23 1.95 19.29 -13.91
C SER A 23 1.63 17.81 -14.17
N ASP A 24 2.44 17.14 -14.99
CA ASP A 24 2.34 15.69 -15.25
C ASP A 24 2.64 14.85 -13.98
N ALA A 25 3.18 15.49 -12.94
CA ALA A 25 3.46 14.89 -11.65
C ALA A 25 2.17 14.59 -10.87
N CYS A 26 2.16 13.46 -10.18
CA CYS A 26 1.06 13.00 -9.35
C CYS A 26 1.53 13.04 -7.89
N ASP A 27 1.00 13.97 -7.11
CA ASP A 27 1.25 14.08 -5.67
C ASP A 27 0.52 12.98 -4.87
N ARG A 28 0.63 13.00 -3.55
CA ARG A 28 -0.03 12.03 -2.65
C ARG A 28 -1.53 11.93 -2.95
N ALA A 29 -2.24 13.03 -2.96
CA ALA A 29 -3.68 13.04 -3.17
C ALA A 29 -4.07 12.49 -4.56
N CYS A 30 -3.29 12.82 -5.58
CA CYS A 30 -3.45 12.29 -6.92
C CYS A 30 -3.23 10.77 -6.96
N LEU A 31 -2.20 10.24 -6.28
CA LEU A 31 -1.90 8.81 -6.22
C LEU A 31 -3.01 8.04 -5.50
N GLU A 32 -3.47 8.53 -4.35
CA GLU A 32 -4.57 7.92 -3.58
C GLU A 32 -5.88 7.94 -4.37
N SER A 33 -6.21 9.07 -5.02
CA SER A 33 -7.37 9.19 -5.92
C SER A 33 -7.27 8.23 -7.11
N THR A 34 -6.06 7.97 -7.61
CA THR A 34 -5.86 7.01 -8.70
C THR A 34 -6.17 5.58 -8.26
N VAL A 35 -5.82 5.20 -7.01
CA VAL A 35 -6.24 3.91 -6.43
C VAL A 35 -7.76 3.85 -6.33
N ASP A 36 -8.42 4.91 -5.86
CA ASP A 36 -9.89 4.92 -5.75
C ASP A 36 -10.57 4.72 -7.09
N ARG A 37 -10.11 5.42 -8.14
CA ARG A 37 -10.62 5.25 -9.49
C ARG A 37 -10.37 3.83 -10.04
N PHE A 38 -9.20 3.25 -9.74
CA PHE A 38 -8.91 1.87 -10.09
C PHE A 38 -9.88 0.91 -9.39
N LEU A 39 -10.08 1.04 -8.07
CA LEU A 39 -10.99 0.19 -7.31
C LEU A 39 -12.44 0.34 -7.76
N ASP A 40 -12.89 1.56 -8.11
CA ASP A 40 -14.23 1.79 -8.66
C ASP A 40 -14.42 1.08 -10.01
N ALA A 41 -13.43 1.15 -10.90
CA ALA A 41 -13.43 0.42 -12.16
C ALA A 41 -13.42 -1.11 -11.93
N PHE A 42 -12.63 -1.55 -10.96
CA PHE A 42 -12.44 -2.95 -10.61
C PHE A 42 -13.72 -3.63 -10.14
N VAL A 43 -14.44 -3.00 -9.20
CA VAL A 43 -15.71 -3.56 -8.67
C VAL A 43 -16.89 -3.37 -9.61
N LYS A 44 -16.76 -2.54 -10.65
CA LYS A 44 -17.74 -2.40 -11.73
C LYS A 44 -17.41 -3.28 -12.94
N HIS A 45 -16.30 -4.01 -12.90
CA HIS A 45 -15.82 -4.85 -13.99
C HIS A 45 -15.59 -4.07 -15.30
N ASP A 46 -15.31 -2.77 -15.20
CA ASP A 46 -15.14 -1.88 -16.35
C ASP A 46 -13.76 -1.20 -16.35
N PRO A 47 -12.77 -1.78 -17.04
CA PRO A 47 -11.44 -1.20 -17.14
C PRO A 47 -11.39 0.21 -17.77
N SER A 48 -12.39 0.59 -18.56
CA SER A 48 -12.42 1.89 -19.23
C SER A 48 -12.58 3.06 -18.23
N MET A 49 -13.08 2.78 -17.04
CA MET A 49 -13.23 3.77 -15.96
C MET A 49 -11.90 4.09 -15.27
N ALA A 50 -10.90 3.21 -15.36
CA ALA A 50 -9.58 3.44 -14.76
C ALA A 50 -8.67 4.22 -15.73
N PRO A 51 -7.79 5.10 -15.23
CA PRO A 51 -6.88 5.88 -16.08
C PRO A 51 -5.68 5.03 -16.53
N LEU A 52 -5.91 4.04 -17.34
CA LEU A 52 -4.89 3.09 -17.79
C LEU A 52 -4.11 3.62 -19.01
N THR A 53 -2.80 3.35 -19.06
CA THR A 53 -2.04 3.50 -20.31
C THR A 53 -2.45 2.40 -21.31
N ARG A 54 -2.24 2.64 -22.59
CA ARG A 54 -2.55 1.65 -23.65
C ARG A 54 -1.73 0.36 -23.52
N THR A 55 -0.58 0.41 -22.84
CA THR A 55 0.37 -0.70 -22.67
C THR A 55 0.50 -1.11 -21.21
N VAL A 56 -0.53 -0.86 -20.39
CA VAL A 56 -0.53 -1.20 -18.97
C VAL A 56 -0.17 -2.66 -18.75
N ARG A 57 0.70 -2.92 -17.76
CA ARG A 57 1.06 -4.26 -17.35
C ARG A 57 0.30 -4.64 -16.08
N PHE A 58 -0.48 -5.70 -16.16
CA PHE A 58 -1.23 -6.24 -15.02
C PHE A 58 -0.69 -7.59 -14.60
N THR A 59 -0.47 -7.76 -13.29
CA THR A 59 -0.17 -9.05 -12.67
C THR A 59 -1.09 -9.27 -11.47
N GLU A 60 -1.58 -10.50 -11.32
CA GLU A 60 -2.34 -10.96 -10.16
C GLU A 60 -1.65 -12.20 -9.58
N ASN A 61 -1.34 -12.17 -8.28
CA ASN A 61 -0.63 -13.24 -7.56
C ASN A 61 0.62 -13.74 -8.32
N GLY A 62 1.37 -12.79 -8.93
CA GLY A 62 2.58 -13.09 -9.68
C GLY A 62 2.37 -13.54 -11.13
N GLN A 63 1.13 -13.79 -11.57
CA GLN A 63 0.82 -14.17 -12.94
C GLN A 63 0.45 -12.94 -13.78
N ARG A 64 0.99 -12.85 -15.00
CA ARG A 64 0.59 -11.80 -15.95
C ARG A 64 -0.76 -12.12 -16.55
N LEU A 65 -1.69 -11.18 -16.46
CA LEU A 65 -3.04 -11.29 -17.00
C LEU A 65 -3.36 -10.11 -17.92
N THR A 66 -4.40 -10.24 -18.71
CA THR A 66 -5.05 -9.10 -19.39
C THR A 66 -5.92 -8.35 -18.38
N VAL A 67 -5.93 -7.03 -18.45
CA VAL A 67 -6.86 -6.24 -17.63
C VAL A 67 -8.30 -6.60 -18.01
N GLY A 68 -9.13 -6.85 -16.99
CA GLY A 68 -10.47 -7.39 -17.16
C GLY A 68 -10.56 -8.91 -16.90
N ASP A 69 -9.42 -9.60 -16.79
CA ASP A 69 -9.37 -11.02 -16.42
C ASP A 69 -9.06 -11.21 -14.93
N GLY A 70 -9.08 -12.45 -14.47
CA GLY A 70 -8.85 -12.80 -13.06
C GLY A 70 -9.91 -12.21 -12.14
N SER A 71 -9.49 -11.66 -11.03
CA SER A 71 -10.38 -11.07 -10.02
C SER A 71 -11.16 -9.84 -10.50
N TRP A 72 -10.83 -9.26 -11.66
CA TRP A 72 -11.68 -8.27 -12.33
C TRP A 72 -13.10 -8.77 -12.60
N ARG A 73 -13.28 -10.09 -12.71
CA ARG A 73 -14.58 -10.71 -13.01
C ARG A 73 -15.39 -11.08 -11.77
N SER A 74 -14.80 -10.98 -10.59
CA SER A 74 -15.40 -11.49 -9.36
C SER A 74 -15.45 -10.49 -8.21
N MET A 75 -14.68 -9.37 -8.27
CA MET A 75 -14.74 -8.34 -7.23
C MET A 75 -15.97 -7.47 -7.41
N ILE A 76 -16.84 -7.43 -6.39
CA ILE A 76 -18.15 -6.78 -6.48
C ILE A 76 -18.33 -5.57 -5.56
N ALA A 77 -17.50 -5.42 -4.52
CA ALA A 77 -17.58 -4.26 -3.62
C ALA A 77 -16.25 -3.97 -2.91
N LYS A 78 -16.08 -2.72 -2.48
CA LYS A 78 -14.99 -2.30 -1.59
C LYS A 78 -15.35 -2.63 -0.14
N GLY A 79 -14.37 -3.10 0.65
CA GLY A 79 -14.47 -3.25 2.09
C GLY A 79 -14.13 -1.95 2.82
N THR A 80 -13.94 -2.04 4.14
CA THR A 80 -13.79 -0.87 5.02
C THR A 80 -12.34 -0.54 5.37
N TYR A 81 -11.42 -1.52 5.38
CA TYR A 81 -10.03 -1.28 5.73
C TYR A 81 -9.24 -0.73 4.54
N ARG A 82 -8.46 0.34 4.79
CA ARG A 82 -7.70 1.05 3.75
C ARG A 82 -6.42 1.62 4.33
N LEU A 83 -5.27 1.20 3.80
CA LEU A 83 -3.95 1.73 4.13
C LEU A 83 -3.22 2.07 2.84
N PHE A 84 -2.68 3.29 2.75
CA PHE A 84 -1.89 3.75 1.62
C PHE A 84 -0.43 3.95 2.03
N VAL A 85 0.48 3.63 1.12
CA VAL A 85 1.88 4.06 1.15
C VAL A 85 2.16 4.72 -0.18
N THR A 86 2.42 6.03 -0.18
CA THR A 86 2.58 6.82 -1.40
C THR A 86 4.02 7.24 -1.59
N ASP A 87 4.46 7.19 -2.84
CA ASP A 87 5.78 7.61 -3.28
C ASP A 87 5.64 8.55 -4.48
N PRO A 88 5.32 9.84 -4.26
CA PRO A 88 5.15 10.80 -5.34
C PRO A 88 6.39 10.96 -6.22
N ARG A 89 7.58 10.83 -5.63
CA ARG A 89 8.86 10.94 -6.33
C ARG A 89 9.06 9.83 -7.35
N ALA A 90 8.63 8.61 -7.03
CA ALA A 90 8.71 7.46 -7.93
C ALA A 90 7.42 7.25 -8.75
N GLY A 91 6.38 8.06 -8.53
CA GLY A 91 5.08 7.89 -9.15
C GLY A 91 4.43 6.57 -8.77
N GLN A 92 4.59 6.11 -7.52
CA GLN A 92 4.06 4.82 -7.08
C GLN A 92 3.20 4.95 -5.83
N VAL A 93 2.22 4.07 -5.75
CA VAL A 93 1.39 3.91 -4.57
C VAL A 93 1.16 2.44 -4.30
N ALA A 94 1.36 2.04 -3.04
CA ALA A 94 0.93 0.76 -2.51
C ALA A 94 -0.34 0.96 -1.67
N PHE A 95 -1.24 -0.01 -1.74
CA PHE A 95 -2.50 -0.03 -1.02
C PHE A 95 -2.73 -1.41 -0.42
N ILE A 96 -3.09 -1.44 0.85
CA ILE A 96 -3.60 -2.64 1.52
C ILE A 96 -5.04 -2.35 1.91
N GLY A 97 -5.96 -3.22 1.50
CA GLY A 97 -7.37 -3.00 1.81
C GLY A 97 -8.22 -4.24 1.64
N THR A 98 -9.48 -4.13 2.07
CA THR A 98 -10.44 -5.22 1.95
C THR A 98 -11.43 -4.97 0.83
N LEU A 99 -11.83 -6.05 0.16
CA LEU A 99 -12.85 -6.06 -0.88
C LEU A 99 -13.85 -7.20 -0.62
N ARG A 100 -14.85 -7.32 -1.47
CA ARG A 100 -15.81 -8.44 -1.54
C ARG A 100 -15.68 -9.13 -2.88
N GLU A 101 -15.43 -10.43 -2.84
CA GLU A 101 -15.32 -11.26 -4.04
C GLU A 101 -16.51 -12.23 -4.13
N GLU A 102 -17.27 -12.15 -5.21
CA GLU A 102 -18.32 -13.12 -5.52
C GLU A 102 -17.69 -14.48 -5.84
N ASN A 103 -18.26 -15.54 -5.30
CA ASN A 103 -17.91 -16.92 -5.63
C ASN A 103 -19.19 -17.79 -5.64
N GLN A 104 -19.04 -19.09 -5.93
CA GLN A 104 -20.17 -20.00 -6.02
C GLN A 104 -20.94 -20.12 -4.70
N GLN A 105 -20.27 -20.04 -3.56
CA GLN A 105 -20.83 -20.20 -2.22
C GLN A 105 -21.35 -18.90 -1.65
N ASN A 106 -20.86 -17.75 -2.11
CA ASN A 106 -21.22 -16.44 -1.57
C ASN A 106 -21.42 -15.42 -2.70
N LYS A 107 -22.68 -15.21 -3.06
CA LYS A 107 -23.07 -14.26 -4.11
C LYS A 107 -23.03 -12.80 -3.64
N ASP A 108 -23.13 -12.57 -2.34
CA ASP A 108 -23.03 -11.23 -1.73
C ASP A 108 -21.57 -10.78 -1.52
N GLY A 109 -20.64 -11.67 -1.83
CA GLY A 109 -19.21 -11.43 -1.80
C GLY A 109 -18.52 -11.83 -0.49
N ALA A 110 -17.64 -12.83 -0.57
CA ALA A 110 -16.74 -13.19 0.53
C ALA A 110 -15.70 -12.08 0.76
N PRO A 111 -15.38 -11.75 2.02
CA PRO A 111 -14.35 -10.76 2.30
C PRO A 111 -12.96 -11.28 1.90
N VAL A 112 -12.22 -10.47 1.16
CA VAL A 112 -10.84 -10.74 0.74
C VAL A 112 -9.95 -9.57 1.13
N LEU A 113 -8.68 -9.86 1.41
CA LEU A 113 -7.65 -8.85 1.62
C LEU A 113 -6.84 -8.71 0.34
N ILE A 114 -6.56 -7.49 -0.06
CA ILE A 114 -5.69 -7.20 -1.20
C ILE A 114 -4.45 -6.41 -0.79
N ALA A 115 -3.35 -6.66 -1.49
CA ALA A 115 -2.22 -5.77 -1.56
C ALA A 115 -2.04 -5.35 -3.02
N LEU A 116 -2.15 -4.07 -3.29
CA LEU A 116 -2.11 -3.49 -4.63
C LEU A 116 -0.94 -2.50 -4.74
N ARG A 117 -0.19 -2.57 -5.82
CA ARG A 117 0.74 -1.52 -6.22
C ARG A 117 0.34 -0.98 -7.59
N LEU A 118 0.26 0.33 -7.70
CA LEU A 118 0.12 1.03 -8.96
C LEU A 118 1.37 1.87 -9.24
N ARG A 119 1.85 1.80 -10.48
CA ARG A 119 2.79 2.77 -11.03
C ARG A 119 2.01 3.75 -11.90
N VAL A 120 2.18 5.02 -11.60
CA VAL A 120 1.47 6.12 -12.26
C VAL A 120 2.48 6.98 -13.01
N GLU A 121 2.28 7.12 -14.31
CA GLU A 121 3.09 7.94 -15.21
C GLU A 121 2.17 8.88 -15.97
N ARG A 122 2.45 10.18 -15.93
CA ARG A 122 1.60 11.21 -16.57
C ARG A 122 0.13 11.05 -16.18
N ARG A 123 -0.12 10.81 -14.87
CA ARG A 123 -1.45 10.59 -14.29
C ARG A 123 -2.22 9.37 -14.82
N GLN A 124 -1.53 8.45 -15.49
CA GLN A 124 -2.09 7.18 -15.96
C GLN A 124 -1.37 5.99 -15.32
N ILE A 125 -2.10 4.91 -15.09
CA ILE A 125 -1.57 3.67 -14.53
C ILE A 125 -0.83 2.91 -15.62
N SER A 126 0.48 2.74 -15.46
CA SER A 126 1.33 1.96 -16.38
C SER A 126 1.61 0.54 -15.89
N GLU A 127 1.54 0.30 -14.56
CA GLU A 127 1.68 -1.03 -13.98
C GLU A 127 0.67 -1.25 -12.85
N ILE A 128 0.17 -2.46 -12.77
CA ILE A 128 -0.71 -2.96 -11.72
C ILE A 128 -0.09 -4.27 -11.21
N GLU A 129 0.28 -4.32 -9.92
CA GLU A 129 0.60 -5.56 -9.21
C GLU A 129 -0.44 -5.77 -8.14
N LEU A 130 -1.20 -6.85 -8.23
CA LEU A 130 -2.28 -7.19 -7.32
C LEU A 130 -2.00 -8.54 -6.66
N PHE A 131 -2.09 -8.57 -5.34
CA PHE A 131 -2.16 -9.80 -4.56
C PHE A 131 -3.55 -9.90 -3.93
N VAL A 132 -4.21 -11.02 -4.16
CA VAL A 132 -5.53 -11.32 -3.58
C VAL A 132 -5.37 -12.46 -2.58
N VAL A 133 -5.66 -12.18 -1.32
CA VAL A 133 -5.61 -13.15 -0.22
C VAL A 133 -7.05 -13.57 0.12
N ARG A 134 -7.41 -14.77 -0.34
CA ARG A 134 -8.75 -15.36 -0.18
C ARG A 134 -8.88 -16.09 1.16
N ASN A 135 -8.40 -15.44 2.23
CA ASN A 135 -8.57 -15.88 3.59
C ASN A 135 -9.52 -14.91 4.30
N GLU A 136 -10.75 -15.34 4.51
CA GLU A 136 -11.78 -14.49 5.12
C GLU A 136 -11.36 -13.96 6.50
N ASN A 137 -10.64 -14.75 7.30
CA ASN A 137 -10.19 -14.30 8.61
C ASN A 137 -9.17 -13.16 8.50
N ALA A 138 -8.28 -13.20 7.50
CA ALA A 138 -7.35 -12.11 7.23
C ALA A 138 -8.09 -10.81 6.92
N ALA A 139 -9.07 -10.87 6.03
CA ALA A 139 -9.89 -9.70 5.69
C ALA A 139 -10.73 -9.20 6.88
N LYS A 140 -11.42 -10.11 7.59
CA LYS A 140 -12.22 -9.80 8.77
C LYS A 140 -11.37 -9.19 9.90
N ASN A 141 -10.14 -9.67 10.10
CA ASN A 141 -9.22 -9.09 11.08
C ASN A 141 -8.81 -7.66 10.71
N CYS A 142 -8.48 -7.39 9.44
CA CYS A 142 -8.21 -6.04 8.98
C CYS A 142 -9.42 -5.11 9.19
N GLU A 143 -10.62 -5.56 8.86
CA GLU A 143 -11.85 -4.78 9.07
C GLU A 143 -12.15 -4.51 10.55
N LYS A 144 -11.79 -5.44 11.45
CA LYS A 144 -11.89 -5.23 12.91
C LYS A 144 -10.93 -4.16 13.43
N LEU A 145 -9.78 -3.96 12.79
CA LEU A 145 -8.90 -2.85 13.11
C LEU A 145 -9.55 -1.49 12.81
N GLY A 146 -10.50 -1.46 11.88
CA GLY A 146 -11.20 -0.26 11.43
C GLY A 146 -10.28 0.64 10.60
N THR A 147 -9.64 1.61 11.24
CA THR A 147 -8.62 2.46 10.60
C THR A 147 -7.22 1.89 10.83
N PRO A 148 -6.25 2.17 9.94
CA PRO A 148 -4.85 1.88 10.20
C PRO A 148 -4.38 2.51 11.51
N HIS A 149 -3.35 1.92 12.12
CA HIS A 149 -2.76 2.48 13.34
C HIS A 149 -2.32 3.93 13.10
N PRO A 150 -2.52 4.86 14.06
CA PRO A 150 -2.21 6.29 13.89
C PRO A 150 -0.80 6.57 13.36
N LEU A 151 0.21 5.80 13.76
CA LEU A 151 1.59 5.94 13.27
C LEU A 151 1.72 5.83 11.73
N PHE A 152 0.77 5.19 11.03
CA PHE A 152 0.75 5.16 9.56
C PHE A 152 0.06 6.37 8.94
N LEU A 153 -0.65 7.17 9.74
CA LEU A 153 -1.47 8.30 9.28
C LEU A 153 -0.83 9.65 9.62
N GLU A 154 0.05 9.67 10.62
CA GLU A 154 0.73 10.87 11.09
C GLU A 154 1.93 11.20 10.20
N ALA A 155 2.05 12.47 9.83
CA ALA A 155 3.21 12.94 9.10
C ALA A 155 4.42 13.04 10.03
N VAL A 156 5.52 12.40 9.67
CA VAL A 156 6.79 12.54 10.42
C VAL A 156 7.29 13.98 10.31
N PRO A 157 7.62 14.65 11.44
CA PRO A 157 8.18 16.00 11.43
C PRO A 157 9.43 16.08 10.54
N PRO A 158 9.63 17.16 9.77
CA PRO A 158 10.75 17.24 8.81
C PRO A 158 12.13 16.99 9.42
N ALA A 159 12.35 17.38 10.68
CA ALA A 159 13.62 17.16 11.39
C ALA A 159 13.87 15.70 11.78
N GLU A 160 12.84 14.87 11.79
CA GLU A 160 12.88 13.45 12.17
C GLU A 160 12.84 12.52 10.96
N ARG A 161 12.66 13.07 9.76
CA ARG A 161 12.56 12.27 8.54
C ARG A 161 13.90 11.64 8.19
N MET A 162 13.84 10.36 7.91
CA MET A 162 14.97 9.62 7.35
C MET A 162 15.09 9.88 5.86
N SER A 163 16.32 9.81 5.35
CA SER A 163 16.51 9.79 3.89
C SER A 163 15.89 8.54 3.27
N ARG A 164 15.50 8.62 2.00
CA ARG A 164 15.00 7.47 1.24
C ARG A 164 15.96 6.27 1.31
N ALA A 165 17.26 6.51 1.22
CA ALA A 165 18.28 5.47 1.29
C ALA A 165 18.29 4.78 2.67
N ASP A 166 18.15 5.55 3.75
CA ASP A 166 18.10 5.01 5.10
C ASP A 166 16.80 4.25 5.38
N LEU A 167 15.64 4.75 4.88
CA LEU A 167 14.37 4.02 4.95
C LEU A 167 14.48 2.64 4.29
N VAL A 168 15.02 2.58 3.06
CA VAL A 168 15.23 1.32 2.34
C VAL A 168 16.22 0.42 3.07
N LYS A 169 17.32 0.98 3.58
CA LYS A 169 18.33 0.24 4.35
C LYS A 169 17.70 -0.37 5.61
N THR A 170 16.94 0.42 6.38
CA THR A 170 16.28 -0.04 7.60
C THR A 170 15.25 -1.12 7.31
N ALA A 171 14.40 -0.92 6.31
CA ALA A 171 13.43 -1.94 5.88
C ALA A 171 14.11 -3.24 5.41
N ASN A 172 15.28 -3.13 4.74
CA ASN A 172 16.05 -4.30 4.32
C ASN A 172 16.63 -5.09 5.49
N MET A 173 16.93 -4.44 6.63
CA MET A 173 17.45 -5.12 7.83
C MET A 173 16.43 -6.13 8.39
N TYR A 174 15.13 -5.88 8.25
CA TYR A 174 14.09 -6.84 8.61
C TYR A 174 14.29 -8.19 7.89
N PHE A 175 14.42 -8.15 6.58
CA PHE A 175 14.60 -9.36 5.77
C PHE A 175 15.97 -10.01 5.98
N THR A 176 17.01 -9.21 6.17
CA THR A 176 18.35 -9.72 6.46
C THR A 176 18.41 -10.37 7.84
N GLY A 177 17.74 -9.77 8.84
CA GLY A 177 17.64 -10.33 10.18
C GLY A 177 16.81 -11.63 10.24
N MET A 178 15.86 -11.82 9.32
CA MET A 178 15.05 -13.03 9.21
C MET A 178 15.81 -14.16 8.48
N GLN A 179 16.59 -13.82 7.43
CA GLN A 179 17.27 -14.80 6.61
C GLN A 179 18.40 -15.47 7.41
N GLN A 180 18.39 -16.81 7.49
CA GLN A 180 19.36 -17.60 8.26
C GLN A 180 19.47 -17.11 9.72
N ASN A 181 18.35 -16.80 10.32
CA ASN A 181 18.29 -16.19 11.65
C ASN A 181 18.89 -17.14 12.71
N ASP A 182 19.95 -16.68 13.38
CA ASP A 182 20.63 -17.37 14.48
C ASP A 182 20.43 -16.66 15.84
N GLY A 183 19.59 -15.63 15.87
CA GLY A 183 19.35 -14.83 17.06
C GLY A 183 20.41 -13.79 17.40
N LYS A 184 21.48 -13.66 16.61
CA LYS A 184 22.64 -12.80 16.90
C LYS A 184 22.73 -11.56 16.00
N GLY A 185 21.75 -11.36 15.10
CA GLY A 185 21.71 -10.24 14.18
C GLY A 185 21.40 -8.90 14.87
N VAL A 186 21.53 -7.82 14.10
CA VAL A 186 21.05 -6.49 14.48
C VAL A 186 19.65 -6.32 13.91
N TYR A 187 18.68 -6.05 14.77
CA TYR A 187 17.28 -5.95 14.41
C TYR A 187 16.78 -4.50 14.60
N PRO A 188 16.21 -3.86 13.56
CA PRO A 188 15.88 -2.44 13.57
C PRO A 188 14.51 -2.16 14.21
N PHE A 189 14.22 -2.79 15.31
CA PHE A 189 12.94 -2.62 16.02
C PHE A 189 13.09 -1.65 17.19
N THR A 190 12.07 -0.84 17.42
CA THR A 190 11.88 -0.08 18.65
C THR A 190 11.31 -0.98 19.76
N ASP A 191 11.44 -0.58 21.02
CA ASP A 191 10.98 -1.38 22.15
C ASP A 191 9.45 -1.54 22.17
N ASP A 192 8.73 -0.57 21.60
CA ASP A 192 7.27 -0.55 21.47
C ASP A 192 6.75 -1.14 20.15
N CYS A 193 7.62 -1.78 19.39
CA CYS A 193 7.28 -2.38 18.09
C CYS A 193 6.13 -3.39 18.21
N ASN A 194 5.05 -3.14 17.48
CA ASN A 194 3.96 -4.10 17.27
C ASN A 194 3.88 -4.50 15.81
N ARG A 195 3.78 -5.81 15.56
CA ARG A 195 3.63 -6.36 14.21
C ARG A 195 2.24 -6.93 14.00
N PHE A 196 1.65 -6.58 12.87
CA PHE A 196 0.38 -7.13 12.41
C PHE A 196 0.60 -7.90 11.11
N GLU A 197 0.11 -9.12 11.06
CA GLU A 197 0.14 -9.97 9.87
C GLU A 197 -1.30 -10.32 9.49
N ASN A 198 -1.70 -9.90 8.28
CA ASN A 198 -3.07 -10.09 7.80
C ASN A 198 -4.13 -9.62 8.82
N GLY A 199 -3.90 -8.44 9.43
CA GLY A 199 -4.78 -7.86 10.43
C GLY A 199 -4.74 -8.51 11.82
N GLY A 200 -4.01 -9.60 12.01
CA GLY A 200 -3.78 -10.21 13.31
C GLY A 200 -2.51 -9.70 13.98
N GLN A 201 -2.59 -9.31 15.25
CA GLN A 201 -1.40 -8.95 16.02
C GLN A 201 -0.52 -10.19 16.24
N SER A 202 0.75 -10.12 15.85
CA SER A 202 1.70 -11.24 15.90
C SER A 202 2.86 -11.01 16.87
N THR A 203 2.86 -9.89 17.61
CA THR A 203 3.80 -9.56 18.69
C THR A 203 3.05 -8.97 19.88
N ASN A 204 3.64 -9.09 21.09
CA ASN A 204 3.11 -8.48 22.32
C ASN A 204 1.64 -8.84 22.62
N VAL A 205 1.17 -10.00 22.14
CA VAL A 205 -0.18 -10.49 22.46
C VAL A 205 -0.20 -10.86 23.94
N PRO A 206 -1.11 -10.32 24.75
CA PRO A 206 -1.21 -10.68 26.16
C PRO A 206 -1.46 -12.19 26.33
N PRO A 207 -0.82 -12.84 27.31
CA PRO A 207 -1.11 -14.25 27.63
C PRO A 207 -2.57 -14.38 28.08
N LYS A 208 -3.19 -15.50 27.76
CA LYS A 208 -4.53 -15.83 28.26
C LYS A 208 -4.48 -16.11 29.77
N PRO A 209 -5.61 -15.94 30.50
CA PRO A 209 -5.66 -16.30 31.92
C PRO A 209 -5.16 -17.73 32.17
N GLY A 210 -4.16 -17.85 33.04
CA GLY A 210 -3.53 -19.15 33.37
C GLY A 210 -2.45 -19.62 32.39
N GLU A 211 -2.20 -18.89 31.31
CA GLU A 211 -1.12 -19.19 30.37
C GLU A 211 0.19 -18.52 30.83
N THR A 212 1.28 -19.30 30.86
CA THR A 212 2.61 -18.81 31.18
C THR A 212 3.31 -18.36 29.89
N ARG A 213 3.85 -17.15 29.87
CA ARG A 213 4.65 -16.65 28.74
C ARG A 213 5.90 -17.50 28.59
N ALA A 214 6.10 -18.06 27.40
CA ALA A 214 7.30 -18.83 27.09
C ALA A 214 8.55 -17.94 27.10
N ASP A 215 9.67 -18.45 27.60
CA ASP A 215 10.97 -17.77 27.53
C ASP A 215 11.55 -17.90 26.11
N PRO A 216 11.80 -16.77 25.41
CA PRO A 216 12.37 -16.80 24.05
C PRO A 216 13.70 -17.54 23.93
N LYS A 217 14.47 -17.63 25.03
CA LYS A 217 15.80 -18.25 25.04
C LYS A 217 15.76 -19.79 25.09
N THR A 218 14.67 -20.34 25.58
CA THR A 218 14.53 -21.79 25.79
C THR A 218 13.38 -22.41 25.01
N ALA A 219 12.51 -21.59 24.45
CA ALA A 219 11.36 -22.04 23.68
C ALA A 219 11.78 -22.76 22.40
N THR A 220 11.02 -23.74 22.00
CA THR A 220 11.17 -24.49 20.74
C THR A 220 10.16 -24.09 19.69
N MET A 221 9.19 -23.23 20.05
CA MET A 221 8.15 -22.73 19.16
C MET A 221 8.04 -21.22 19.27
N TYR A 222 7.73 -20.60 18.14
CA TYR A 222 7.53 -19.17 18.02
C TYR A 222 6.27 -18.72 18.80
N SER A 223 6.34 -17.58 19.49
CA SER A 223 5.22 -17.07 20.29
C SER A 223 4.84 -15.64 19.86
N SER A 224 3.54 -15.41 19.70
CA SER A 224 2.98 -14.06 19.51
C SER A 224 3.02 -13.19 20.78
N GLN A 225 3.32 -13.76 21.94
CA GLN A 225 3.48 -13.02 23.20
C GLN A 225 4.80 -12.24 23.27
N TRP A 226 5.76 -12.58 22.41
CA TRP A 226 7.06 -11.92 22.37
C TRP A 226 7.00 -10.61 21.60
N GLY A 227 7.89 -9.67 21.96
CA GLY A 227 8.12 -8.44 21.19
C GLY A 227 8.86 -8.73 19.88
N CYS A 228 8.92 -7.72 19.01
CA CYS A 228 9.57 -7.86 17.69
C CYS A 228 11.04 -8.32 17.82
N THR A 229 11.81 -7.68 18.70
CA THR A 229 13.22 -8.04 18.94
C THR A 229 13.36 -9.44 19.51
N GLU A 230 12.53 -9.82 20.49
CA GLU A 230 12.58 -11.16 21.11
C GLU A 230 12.31 -12.28 20.10
N GLN A 231 11.34 -12.06 19.20
CA GLN A 231 11.03 -13.04 18.15
C GLN A 231 12.23 -13.31 17.25
N PHE A 232 12.99 -12.28 16.88
CA PHE A 232 14.19 -12.43 16.05
C PHE A 232 15.37 -12.95 16.87
N ALA A 233 15.56 -12.48 18.10
CA ALA A 233 16.64 -12.92 18.99
C ALA A 233 16.49 -14.39 19.46
N SER A 234 15.29 -14.97 19.34
CA SER A 234 15.07 -16.39 19.64
C SER A 234 15.82 -17.35 18.71
N GLY A 235 16.21 -16.90 17.51
CA GLY A 235 16.84 -17.75 16.51
C GLY A 235 15.91 -18.77 15.83
N LEU A 236 14.62 -18.77 16.18
CA LEU A 236 13.65 -19.76 15.67
C LEU A 236 13.26 -19.55 14.20
N LEU A 237 13.69 -18.45 13.58
CA LEU A 237 13.49 -18.20 12.15
C LEU A 237 14.61 -18.79 11.27
N HIS A 238 15.51 -19.62 11.82
CA HIS A 238 16.64 -20.22 11.12
C HIS A 238 16.24 -21.04 9.87
N PHE A 239 15.00 -21.52 9.79
CA PHE A 239 14.47 -22.23 8.63
C PHE A 239 14.28 -21.33 7.41
N VAL A 240 14.26 -20.00 7.58
CA VAL A 240 14.21 -19.03 6.47
C VAL A 240 15.59 -18.94 5.85
N SER A 241 15.90 -19.84 4.92
CA SER A 241 17.24 -19.97 4.36
C SER A 241 17.59 -18.85 3.37
N ARG A 242 16.61 -18.29 2.66
CA ARG A 242 16.86 -17.30 1.62
C ARG A 242 15.65 -16.39 1.38
N ILE A 243 15.93 -15.06 1.37
CA ILE A 243 14.98 -14.02 0.94
C ILE A 243 15.68 -13.17 -0.13
N ARG A 244 15.25 -13.30 -1.37
CA ARG A 244 15.89 -12.66 -2.54
C ARG A 244 14.88 -11.84 -3.33
N ASP A 245 15.38 -11.13 -4.35
CA ASP A 245 14.59 -10.34 -5.30
C ASP A 245 13.76 -9.26 -4.57
N ARG A 246 14.36 -8.68 -3.51
CA ARG A 246 13.71 -7.67 -2.67
C ARG A 246 13.52 -6.38 -3.44
N ARG A 247 12.29 -5.87 -3.47
CA ARG A 247 11.93 -4.62 -4.13
C ARG A 247 11.23 -3.68 -3.15
N TYR A 248 11.70 -2.46 -3.05
CA TYR A 248 11.11 -1.40 -2.24
C TYR A 248 10.35 -0.47 -3.19
N VAL A 249 9.12 -0.87 -3.53
CA VAL A 249 8.37 -0.31 -4.66
C VAL A 249 7.69 1.02 -4.35
N ALA A 250 7.45 1.32 -3.10
CA ALA A 250 6.94 2.61 -2.64
C ALA A 250 7.67 2.98 -1.34
N VAL A 251 8.23 4.18 -1.27
CA VAL A 251 8.93 4.71 -0.10
C VAL A 251 8.32 6.07 0.21
N ASP A 252 7.62 6.14 1.33
CA ASP A 252 6.94 7.36 1.81
C ASP A 252 7.93 8.19 2.63
N GLU A 253 8.42 9.31 2.05
CA GLU A 253 9.42 10.22 2.65
C GLU A 253 8.79 11.36 3.47
#